data_64b35aaa5673de22fa0b248bf34ddc24
#
_entry.id   64b35aaa5673de22fa0b248bf34ddc24
#
_cell.length_a   1.000
_cell.length_b   1.000
_cell.length_c   1.000
_cell.angle_alpha   90.00
_cell.angle_beta   90.00
_cell.angle_gamma   90.00
#
_symmetry.space_group_name_H-M   'P 1'
#
loop_
_entity.id
_entity.type
_entity.pdbx_description
1 polymer ?
#
loop_
_entity_poly.entity_id
_entity_poly.type
_entity_poly.pdbx_seq_one_letter_code
_entity_poly.pdbx_strand_id
1 'polypeptide(L)'
;MTRKSIESDMMALPNNIDFKDKYYVGYFKNEKLIAVLDLIDGYPKKDIVFIGFFMMDISIQKSGIGSAIVNELIDYLTTLEYKEVRLGWINGNPQAEHFWIKNGFCPIKEGRVVLANRLLNKFFTD
;
A
#
# COMPACT_ATOMS: atom_id res chain seq x y z
N MET A 1 11.51 12.08 7.89
CA MET A 1 10.59 10.94 8.11
C MET A 1 11.36 9.63 7.98
N THR A 2 11.16 8.74 8.89
CA THR A 2 11.90 7.50 8.93
C THR A 2 10.94 6.33 8.74
N ARG A 3 11.34 5.34 7.97
CA ARG A 3 10.56 4.14 7.76
C ARG A 3 11.16 3.00 8.57
N LYS A 4 10.32 2.25 9.22
CA LYS A 4 10.76 1.15 10.04
C LYS A 4 9.79 0.00 9.91
N SER A 5 10.32 -1.20 9.73
CA SER A 5 9.51 -2.39 9.63
C SER A 5 9.04 -2.81 11.02
N ILE A 6 7.77 -3.16 11.13
CA ILE A 6 7.18 -3.55 12.39
C ILE A 6 6.54 -4.91 12.20
N GLU A 7 6.84 -5.81 13.11
CA GLU A 7 6.25 -7.13 13.10
C GLU A 7 4.94 -7.11 13.87
N SER A 8 3.95 -7.79 13.37
CA SER A 8 2.69 -7.90 14.08
C SER A 8 2.01 -9.21 13.72
N ASP A 9 1.41 -9.82 14.72
CA ASP A 9 0.68 -11.06 14.51
C ASP A 9 -0.81 -10.85 14.56
N MET A 10 -1.25 -9.60 14.50
CA MET A 10 -2.65 -9.29 14.72
C MET A 10 -3.52 -9.34 13.49
N MET A 11 -2.94 -9.29 12.32
CA MET A 11 -3.72 -9.13 11.12
C MET A 11 -4.11 -10.46 10.51
N ALA A 12 -5.33 -10.50 9.99
CA ALA A 12 -5.77 -11.66 9.26
C ALA A 12 -5.02 -11.76 7.94
N LEU A 13 -4.70 -12.96 7.53
CA LEU A 13 -4.04 -13.18 6.26
C LEU A 13 -5.06 -13.64 5.24
N PRO A 14 -4.91 -13.25 3.97
CA PRO A 14 -5.72 -13.85 2.92
C PRO A 14 -5.44 -15.34 2.82
N ASN A 15 -6.36 -16.07 2.25
CA ASN A 15 -6.14 -17.48 2.03
C ASN A 15 -4.90 -17.69 1.19
N ASN A 16 -4.13 -18.69 1.51
CA ASN A 16 -2.94 -19.11 0.77
C ASN A 16 -1.73 -18.23 0.99
N ILE A 17 -1.77 -17.39 2.02
CA ILE A 17 -0.62 -16.54 2.34
C ILE A 17 -0.05 -16.96 3.67
N ASP A 18 1.23 -17.23 3.72
CA ASP A 18 1.93 -17.52 4.96
C ASP A 18 2.19 -16.22 5.70
N PHE A 19 2.23 -16.31 7.02
CA PHE A 19 2.51 -15.15 7.84
C PHE A 19 3.85 -14.50 7.47
N LYS A 20 4.81 -15.30 7.04
CA LYS A 20 6.12 -14.80 6.70
C LYS A 20 6.12 -13.88 5.48
N ASP A 21 5.06 -13.88 4.69
CA ASP A 21 4.98 -13.03 3.51
C ASP A 21 4.37 -11.67 3.83
N LYS A 22 4.04 -11.43 5.07
CA LYS A 22 3.36 -10.22 5.46
C LYS A 22 4.29 -9.31 6.22
N TYR A 23 4.32 -8.04 5.85
CA TYR A 23 5.20 -7.05 6.44
C TYR A 23 4.40 -5.84 6.89
N TYR A 24 4.78 -5.31 8.03
CA TYR A 24 4.22 -4.07 8.53
C TYR A 24 5.30 -3.03 8.46
N VAL A 25 4.98 -1.88 7.87
CA VAL A 25 5.94 -0.80 7.72
C VAL A 25 5.40 0.42 8.42
N GLY A 26 6.18 0.96 9.33
CA GLY A 26 5.79 2.16 10.04
C GLY A 26 6.59 3.35 9.55
N TYR A 27 5.95 4.50 9.50
CA TYR A 27 6.59 5.75 9.15
C TYR A 27 6.57 6.66 10.36
N PHE A 28 7.71 7.25 10.67
CA PHE A 28 7.88 8.06 11.86
C PHE A 28 8.30 9.47 11.49
N LYS A 29 7.83 10.41 12.26
CA LYS A 29 8.30 11.78 12.18
C LYS A 29 8.60 12.23 13.59
N ASN A 30 9.87 12.60 13.84
CA ASN A 30 10.31 13.02 15.18
C ASN A 30 9.93 12.00 16.24
N GLU A 31 10.18 10.74 15.91
CA GLU A 31 9.95 9.62 16.82
C GLU A 31 8.48 9.32 17.08
N LYS A 32 7.58 9.98 16.37
CA LYS A 32 6.16 9.68 16.47
C LYS A 32 5.74 8.86 15.27
N LEU A 33 5.05 7.75 15.53
CA LEU A 33 4.52 6.92 14.46
C LEU A 33 3.36 7.65 13.79
N ILE A 34 3.49 7.96 12.50
CA ILE A 34 2.47 8.72 11.80
C ILE A 34 1.70 7.90 10.79
N ALA A 35 2.21 6.76 10.39
CA ALA A 35 1.50 5.92 9.42
C ALA A 35 1.99 4.49 9.52
N VAL A 36 1.10 3.56 9.19
CA VAL A 36 1.42 2.13 9.16
C VAL A 36 0.83 1.55 7.90
N LEU A 37 1.62 0.74 7.20
CA LEU A 37 1.15 -0.02 6.05
C LEU A 37 1.34 -1.50 6.32
N ASP A 38 0.41 -2.27 5.78
CA ASP A 38 0.44 -3.72 5.81
C ASP A 38 0.70 -4.17 4.38
N LEU A 39 1.79 -4.86 4.15
CA LEU A 39 2.19 -5.28 2.81
C LEU A 39 2.26 -6.80 2.77
N ILE A 40 1.77 -7.37 1.67
CA ILE A 40 1.85 -8.80 1.43
C ILE A 40 2.69 -9.02 0.18
N ASP A 41 3.83 -9.69 0.37
CA ASP A 41 4.78 -9.93 -0.69
C ASP A 41 4.31 -11.08 -1.57
N GLY A 42 4.24 -10.84 -2.87
CA GLY A 42 3.96 -11.91 -3.80
C GLY A 42 2.51 -12.36 -3.85
N TYR A 43 1.57 -11.47 -3.64
CA TYR A 43 0.16 -11.81 -3.64
C TYR A 43 -0.60 -10.81 -4.53
N PRO A 44 -1.48 -11.27 -5.39
CA PRO A 44 -1.85 -12.67 -5.67
C PRO A 44 -0.84 -13.40 -6.54
N LYS A 45 0.20 -12.73 -7.02
CA LYS A 45 1.24 -13.37 -7.81
C LYS A 45 2.59 -12.85 -7.37
N LYS A 46 3.61 -13.62 -7.69
CA LYS A 46 4.97 -13.39 -7.26
C LYS A 46 5.49 -11.97 -7.48
N ASP A 47 5.12 -11.34 -8.58
CA ASP A 47 5.64 -10.00 -8.90
C ASP A 47 4.77 -8.87 -8.39
N ILE A 48 3.81 -9.17 -7.53
CA ILE A 48 2.84 -8.21 -7.06
C ILE A 48 2.94 -8.08 -5.56
N VAL A 49 2.86 -6.84 -5.07
CA VAL A 49 2.73 -6.56 -3.65
C VAL A 49 1.31 -6.09 -3.41
N PHE A 50 0.67 -6.62 -2.37
CA PHE A 50 -0.69 -6.24 -2.03
C PHE A 50 -0.63 -5.39 -0.77
N ILE A 51 -1.24 -4.21 -0.79
CA ILE A 51 -1.37 -3.37 0.38
C ILE A 51 -2.63 -3.79 1.11
N GLY A 52 -2.47 -4.42 2.27
CA GLY A 52 -3.60 -4.89 3.04
C GLY A 52 -4.34 -3.74 3.71
N PHE A 53 -3.59 -2.79 4.27
CA PHE A 53 -4.21 -1.58 4.75
C PHE A 53 -3.16 -0.47 4.86
N PHE A 54 -3.67 0.74 5.00
CA PHE A 54 -2.85 1.93 5.16
C PHE A 54 -3.58 2.83 6.16
N MET A 55 -2.96 3.07 7.30
CA MET A 55 -3.52 3.93 8.33
C MET A 55 -2.61 5.09 8.60
N MET A 56 -3.20 6.28 8.74
CA MET A 56 -2.45 7.49 9.04
C MET A 56 -2.98 8.13 10.30
N ASP A 57 -2.07 8.73 11.07
CA ASP A 57 -2.47 9.57 12.18
C ASP A 57 -3.38 10.67 11.65
N ILE A 58 -4.45 10.94 12.39
CA ILE A 58 -5.43 11.91 11.92
C ILE A 58 -4.82 13.30 11.76
N SER A 59 -3.79 13.61 12.52
CA SER A 59 -3.18 14.92 12.49
C SER A 59 -2.47 15.21 11.17
N ILE A 60 -2.16 14.19 10.36
CA ILE A 60 -1.48 14.41 9.10
C ILE A 60 -2.38 14.13 7.90
N GLN A 61 -3.62 13.76 8.12
CA GLN A 61 -4.53 13.54 7.01
C GLN A 61 -4.78 14.85 6.30
N LYS A 62 -4.92 14.79 4.98
CA LYS A 62 -5.17 15.95 4.13
C LYS A 62 -3.99 16.91 4.07
N SER A 63 -2.81 16.48 4.48
CA SER A 63 -1.62 17.34 4.48
C SER A 63 -0.69 17.07 3.30
N GLY A 64 -1.00 16.04 2.51
CA GLY A 64 -0.10 15.62 1.44
C GLY A 64 0.93 14.62 1.88
N ILE A 65 1.05 14.38 3.18
CA ILE A 65 2.03 13.42 3.69
C ILE A 65 1.67 12.00 3.28
N GLY A 66 0.37 11.68 3.25
CA GLY A 66 -0.04 10.34 2.83
C GLY A 66 0.40 10.02 1.42
N SER A 67 0.24 10.98 0.50
CA SER A 67 0.70 10.77 -0.87
C SER A 67 2.20 10.66 -0.95
N ALA A 68 2.93 11.42 -0.14
CA ALA A 68 4.38 11.32 -0.11
C ALA A 68 4.82 9.93 0.36
N ILE A 69 4.14 9.39 1.36
CA ILE A 69 4.46 8.06 1.86
C ILE A 69 4.20 7.01 0.78
N VAL A 70 3.06 7.10 0.11
CA VAL A 70 2.75 6.15 -0.95
C VAL A 70 3.79 6.22 -2.06
N ASN A 71 4.17 7.42 -2.46
CA ASN A 71 5.15 7.56 -3.53
C ASN A 71 6.51 7.02 -3.13
N GLU A 72 6.92 7.21 -1.89
CA GLU A 72 8.16 6.63 -1.41
C GLU A 72 8.10 5.11 -1.46
N LEU A 73 6.99 4.54 -1.06
CA LEU A 73 6.81 3.10 -1.10
C LEU A 73 6.87 2.59 -2.53
N ILE A 74 6.19 3.26 -3.44
CA ILE A 74 6.18 2.87 -4.84
C ILE A 74 7.59 2.89 -5.42
N ASP A 75 8.35 3.93 -5.12
CA ASP A 75 9.72 4.01 -5.61
C ASP A 75 10.57 2.86 -5.07
N TYR A 76 10.40 2.57 -3.79
CA TYR A 76 11.16 1.49 -3.18
C TYR A 76 10.81 0.14 -3.81
N LEU A 77 9.52 -0.14 -3.98
CA LEU A 77 9.10 -1.39 -4.57
C LEU A 77 9.55 -1.51 -6.02
N THR A 78 9.61 -0.39 -6.71
CA THR A 78 10.11 -0.40 -8.09
C THR A 78 11.58 -0.80 -8.12
N THR A 79 12.38 -0.34 -7.16
CA THR A 79 13.79 -0.74 -7.11
C THR A 79 13.96 -2.21 -6.80
N LEU A 80 12.98 -2.82 -6.15
CA LEU A 80 13.01 -4.24 -5.86
C LEU A 80 12.45 -5.08 -7.01
N GLU A 81 12.09 -4.40 -8.10
CA GLU A 81 11.66 -5.05 -9.35
C GLU A 81 10.32 -5.72 -9.29
N TYR A 82 9.47 -5.32 -8.35
CA TYR A 82 8.07 -5.72 -8.43
C TYR A 82 7.44 -5.05 -9.65
N LYS A 83 6.42 -5.67 -10.17
CA LYS A 83 5.79 -5.17 -11.39
C LYS A 83 4.49 -4.45 -11.14
N GLU A 84 3.89 -4.66 -9.98
CA GLU A 84 2.55 -4.15 -9.73
C GLU A 84 2.28 -4.09 -8.24
N VAL A 85 1.48 -3.11 -7.84
CA VAL A 85 0.95 -3.02 -6.48
C VAL A 85 -0.57 -3.06 -6.58
N ARG A 86 -1.21 -3.84 -5.73
CA ARG A 86 -2.66 -3.93 -5.69
C ARG A 86 -3.17 -3.61 -4.30
N LEU A 87 -4.42 -3.21 -4.23
CA LEU A 87 -5.09 -2.95 -2.96
C LEU A 87 -6.59 -2.95 -3.21
N GLY A 88 -7.34 -2.75 -2.14
CA GLY A 88 -8.78 -2.65 -2.25
C GLY A 88 -9.32 -1.63 -1.29
N TRP A 89 -10.51 -1.12 -1.57
CA TRP A 89 -11.24 -0.29 -0.63
C TRP A 89 -12.70 -0.67 -0.69
N ILE A 90 -13.43 -0.34 0.38
CA ILE A 90 -14.85 -0.64 0.45
C ILE A 90 -15.57 0.25 -0.57
N ASN A 91 -16.36 -0.39 -1.41
CA ASN A 91 -17.13 0.35 -2.40
C ASN A 91 -18.09 1.28 -1.67
N GLY A 92 -18.14 2.53 -2.12
CA GLY A 92 -18.93 3.54 -1.44
C GLY A 92 -18.15 4.36 -0.44
N ASN A 93 -16.83 4.20 -0.40
CA ASN A 93 -15.97 5.03 0.43
C ASN A 93 -15.27 6.05 -0.49
N PRO A 94 -15.88 7.22 -0.71
CA PRO A 94 -15.31 8.16 -1.67
C PRO A 94 -13.97 8.74 -1.25
N GLN A 95 -13.71 8.82 0.04
CA GLN A 95 -12.46 9.36 0.51
C GLN A 95 -11.30 8.43 0.13
N ALA A 96 -11.45 7.14 0.35
CA ALA A 96 -10.43 6.18 -0.02
C ALA A 96 -10.28 6.13 -1.54
N GLU A 97 -11.38 6.11 -2.25
CA GLU A 97 -11.34 6.06 -3.70
C GLU A 97 -10.58 7.25 -4.25
N HIS A 98 -10.89 8.44 -3.77
CA HIS A 98 -10.21 9.65 -4.22
C HIS A 98 -8.72 9.58 -3.95
N PHE A 99 -8.36 9.15 -2.76
CA PHE A 99 -6.95 9.09 -2.36
C PHE A 99 -6.16 8.13 -3.26
N TRP A 100 -6.69 6.93 -3.46
CA TRP A 100 -5.94 5.93 -4.21
C TRP A 100 -5.88 6.24 -5.70
N ILE A 101 -6.97 6.75 -6.26
CA ILE A 101 -6.96 7.13 -7.68
C ILE A 101 -6.00 8.29 -7.90
N LYS A 102 -6.00 9.26 -6.99
CA LYS A 102 -5.07 10.37 -7.07
C LYS A 102 -3.62 9.88 -7.06
N ASN A 103 -3.36 8.78 -6.38
CA ASN A 103 -2.02 8.24 -6.27
C ASN A 103 -1.71 7.17 -7.32
N GLY A 104 -2.47 7.15 -8.39
CA GLY A 104 -2.09 6.35 -9.56
C GLY A 104 -2.68 4.96 -9.62
N PHE A 105 -3.62 4.64 -8.73
CA PHE A 105 -4.25 3.34 -8.76
C PHE A 105 -5.51 3.39 -9.60
N CYS A 106 -5.72 2.35 -10.40
CA CYS A 106 -6.88 2.25 -11.27
C CYS A 106 -7.71 1.04 -10.86
N PRO A 107 -9.02 1.21 -10.71
CA PRO A 107 -9.88 0.07 -10.41
C PRO A 107 -9.78 -1.00 -11.48
N ILE A 108 -9.70 -2.26 -11.05
CA ILE A 108 -9.64 -3.39 -11.97
C ILE A 108 -10.79 -4.35 -11.76
N LYS A 109 -11.47 -4.26 -10.63
CA LYS A 109 -12.62 -5.11 -10.39
C LYS A 109 -13.49 -4.46 -9.34
N GLU A 110 -14.80 -4.39 -9.58
CA GLU A 110 -15.72 -3.76 -8.65
C GLU A 110 -16.72 -4.76 -8.10
N GLY A 111 -17.02 -4.59 -6.83
CA GLY A 111 -17.96 -5.40 -6.10
C GLY A 111 -18.16 -4.74 -4.77
N ARG A 112 -18.31 -5.51 -3.71
CA ARG A 112 -18.32 -4.95 -2.36
C ARG A 112 -17.05 -4.23 -2.05
N VAL A 113 -15.94 -4.77 -2.56
CA VAL A 113 -14.64 -4.17 -2.46
C VAL A 113 -14.21 -3.81 -3.86
N VAL A 114 -13.69 -2.62 -4.05
CA VAL A 114 -13.11 -2.23 -5.32
C VAL A 114 -11.65 -2.63 -5.26
N LEU A 115 -11.23 -3.46 -6.20
CA LEU A 115 -9.81 -3.80 -6.33
C LEU A 115 -9.18 -2.86 -7.33
N ALA A 116 -7.97 -2.43 -7.03
CA ALA A 116 -7.28 -1.48 -7.89
C ALA A 116 -5.80 -1.84 -7.94
N ASN A 117 -5.13 -1.39 -9.00
CA ASN A 117 -3.71 -1.65 -9.13
C ASN A 117 -2.98 -0.44 -9.67
N ARG A 118 -1.67 -0.44 -9.46
CA ARG A 118 -0.77 0.50 -10.07
C ARG A 118 0.41 -0.29 -10.61
N LEU A 119 0.71 -0.09 -11.89
CA LEU A 119 1.84 -0.77 -12.52
C LEU A 119 3.14 -0.06 -12.19
N LEU A 120 4.16 -0.83 -11.89
CA LEU A 120 5.47 -0.30 -11.55
C LEU A 120 6.39 -0.50 -12.73
N ASN A 121 6.23 0.36 -13.71
CA ASN A 121 6.92 0.16 -14.96
C ASN A 121 7.87 1.31 -15.23
N LYS A 122 9.09 1.18 -14.76
CA LYS A 122 10.02 2.27 -14.94
C LYS A 122 10.84 2.12 -16.22
N PHE A 123 10.55 1.11 -17.00
CA PHE A 123 11.28 0.95 -18.23
C PHE A 123 10.49 1.22 -19.45
N PHE A 124 9.36 1.84 -19.27
CA PHE A 124 8.50 2.03 -20.36
C PHE A 124 8.98 3.02 -21.32
N THR A 125 10.00 3.61 -21.01
CA THR A 125 10.44 4.62 -21.86
C THR A 125 11.07 4.14 -23.05
N ASP A 126 11.35 2.99 -23.12
CA ASP A 126 12.01 2.58 -24.20
C ASP A 126 11.40 2.20 -25.22
#